data_7d5640b0901165b9ca0cda1faf714b31
#
_entry.id   7d5640b0901165b9ca0cda1faf714b31
#
_cell.length_a   1.000
_cell.length_b   1.000
_cell.length_c   1.000
_cell.angle_alpha   90.00
_cell.angle_beta   90.00
_cell.angle_gamma   90.00
#
_symmetry.space_group_name_H-M   'P 1'
#
loop_
_entity.id
_entity.type
_entity.pdbx_description
1 polymer ?
#
loop_
_entity_poly.entity_id
_entity_poly.type
_entity_poly.pdbx_seq_one_letter_code
_entity_poly.pdbx_strand_id
1 'polypeptide(L)'
;MPFISVIIPVYNAQEFLPGALESIEAQDFADWEVILVDDGSTDGSPALCDSYAQRDPRFRVIHQENAGTSAARNTALKASQGEYITFMDNDDWWRIPEALTLVHEALTRRPVDLLWHMSARANPEGTEITEAEPTSIASTIDSLSTDEAIRTIIDNELTTSAVWTKVIRRDFLTTHGIVFPSGMRNEDTDVSAQIIAHIDSVAWLDQRFYVYRMGHPYAQTSHSLAISTVDDLEHVLRSNLSAARSLSEGRRGALMAFLARPMMVWVGQASALGLLDEKKHGQQARRRKAFVSQFFLPLISQSRTREARIAQWACRLLGVRACAHLLGIQFRRVHPELVAHSTTK
;
A
#
# COMPACT_ATOMS: atom_id res chain seq x y z
N MET A 1 21.99 6.13 -16.94
CA MET A 1 20.60 6.22 -16.40
C MET A 1 20.52 5.14 -15.35
N PRO A 2 20.13 5.43 -14.13
CA PRO A 2 20.10 4.42 -13.07
C PRO A 2 19.13 3.30 -13.41
N PHE A 3 19.38 2.09 -12.91
CA PHE A 3 18.48 0.97 -13.05
C PHE A 3 17.24 1.15 -12.19
N ILE A 4 17.40 1.65 -10.97
CA ILE A 4 16.28 1.82 -10.03
C ILE A 4 16.31 3.20 -9.36
N SER A 5 15.14 3.85 -9.25
CA SER A 5 14.92 5.03 -8.42
C SER A 5 14.19 4.62 -7.15
N VAL A 6 14.77 4.93 -6.00
CA VAL A 6 14.14 4.78 -4.68
C VAL A 6 13.51 6.12 -4.31
N ILE A 7 12.20 6.13 -4.08
CA ILE A 7 11.44 7.34 -3.74
C ILE A 7 11.15 7.34 -2.24
N ILE A 8 11.57 8.41 -1.55
CA ILE A 8 11.39 8.58 -0.11
C ILE A 8 10.73 9.94 0.17
N PRO A 9 9.45 9.98 0.52
CA PRO A 9 8.82 11.18 1.04
C PRO A 9 9.31 11.42 2.48
N VAL A 10 9.70 12.65 2.78
CA VAL A 10 10.26 13.04 4.09
C VAL A 10 9.40 14.13 4.69
N TYR A 11 8.92 13.93 5.92
CA TYR A 11 8.26 14.96 6.71
C TYR A 11 8.47 14.69 8.20
N ASN A 12 9.23 15.57 8.88
CA ASN A 12 9.55 15.48 10.30
C ASN A 12 10.02 14.08 10.72
N ALA A 13 11.03 13.56 10.03
CA ALA A 13 11.54 12.20 10.16
C ALA A 13 12.98 12.14 10.71
N GLN A 14 13.45 13.18 11.36
CA GLN A 14 14.84 13.30 11.84
C GLN A 14 15.33 12.08 12.61
N GLU A 15 14.45 11.43 13.37
CA GLU A 15 14.80 10.30 14.23
C GLU A 15 15.08 9.01 13.42
N PHE A 16 14.29 8.75 12.36
CA PHE A 16 14.30 7.48 11.65
C PHE A 16 15.01 7.54 10.30
N LEU A 17 15.00 8.71 9.65
CA LEU A 17 15.57 8.92 8.32
C LEU A 17 17.02 8.42 8.17
N PRO A 18 17.94 8.60 9.15
CA PRO A 18 19.29 8.06 9.03
C PRO A 18 19.33 6.56 8.77
N GLY A 19 18.54 5.77 9.51
CA GLY A 19 18.49 4.32 9.34
C GLY A 19 17.97 3.89 7.96
N ALA A 20 16.99 4.62 7.41
CA ALA A 20 16.50 4.39 6.05
C ALA A 20 17.61 4.63 5.01
N LEU A 21 18.29 5.79 5.09
CA LEU A 21 19.32 6.18 4.13
C LEU A 21 20.58 5.32 4.22
N GLU A 22 21.04 4.98 5.44
CA GLU A 22 22.16 4.07 5.68
C GLU A 22 21.90 2.68 5.10
N SER A 23 20.66 2.19 5.19
CA SER A 23 20.28 0.89 4.63
C SER A 23 20.37 0.85 3.09
N ILE A 24 20.19 2.00 2.43
CA ILE A 24 20.35 2.11 0.97
C ILE A 24 21.81 2.30 0.60
N GLU A 25 22.58 3.12 1.35
CA GLU A 25 24.02 3.26 1.12
C GLU A 25 24.77 1.93 1.25
N ALA A 26 24.30 1.06 2.16
CA ALA A 26 24.89 -0.25 2.41
C ALA A 26 24.61 -1.28 1.29
N GLN A 27 23.83 -0.93 0.25
CA GLN A 27 23.54 -1.88 -0.83
C GLN A 27 24.77 -2.17 -1.68
N ASP A 28 24.99 -3.44 -2.01
CA ASP A 28 26.09 -3.92 -2.84
C ASP A 28 25.89 -3.67 -4.35
N PHE A 29 24.68 -3.35 -4.78
CA PHE A 29 24.34 -2.91 -6.13
C PHE A 29 24.51 -1.40 -6.25
N ALA A 30 25.17 -0.90 -7.30
CA ALA A 30 25.56 0.51 -7.38
C ALA A 30 24.71 1.38 -8.33
N ASP A 31 23.92 0.77 -9.24
CA ASP A 31 23.19 1.48 -10.29
C ASP A 31 21.78 1.93 -9.83
N TRP A 32 21.75 2.77 -8.81
CA TRP A 32 20.52 3.35 -8.25
C TRP A 32 20.64 4.85 -8.05
N GLU A 33 19.50 5.51 -7.93
CA GLU A 33 19.35 6.85 -7.37
C GLU A 33 18.31 6.85 -6.25
N VAL A 34 18.45 7.79 -5.31
CA VAL A 34 17.43 8.08 -4.29
C VAL A 34 16.90 9.50 -4.51
N ILE A 35 15.57 9.64 -4.51
CA ILE A 35 14.93 10.94 -4.57
C ILE A 35 14.24 11.19 -3.24
N LEU A 36 14.83 12.07 -2.43
CA LEU A 36 14.31 12.57 -1.18
C LEU A 36 13.44 13.79 -1.48
N VAL A 37 12.16 13.72 -1.11
CA VAL A 37 11.29 14.90 -1.20
C VAL A 37 10.94 15.33 0.22
N ASP A 38 11.59 16.37 0.69
CA ASP A 38 11.26 17.04 1.94
C ASP A 38 9.99 17.87 1.76
N ASP A 39 8.90 17.40 2.35
CA ASP A 39 7.57 17.98 2.26
C ASP A 39 7.33 19.05 3.35
N GLY A 40 8.26 20.01 3.44
CA GLY A 40 8.16 21.13 4.36
C GLY A 40 8.39 20.77 5.82
N SER A 41 9.39 19.92 6.12
CA SER A 41 9.77 19.57 7.48
C SER A 41 10.22 20.77 8.30
N THR A 42 9.96 20.73 9.61
CA THR A 42 10.31 21.79 10.57
C THR A 42 11.34 21.33 11.61
N ASP A 43 11.79 20.09 11.53
CA ASP A 43 12.85 19.48 12.35
C ASP A 43 14.20 19.45 11.62
N GLY A 44 15.13 18.59 12.01
CA GLY A 44 16.43 18.41 11.36
C GLY A 44 16.42 17.64 10.03
N SER A 45 15.27 17.18 9.55
CA SER A 45 15.17 16.36 8.34
C SER A 45 15.70 17.03 7.08
N PRO A 46 15.44 18.34 6.80
CA PRO A 46 15.99 19.01 5.61
C PRO A 46 17.52 19.00 5.59
N ALA A 47 18.16 19.31 6.73
CA ALA A 47 19.62 19.33 6.83
C ALA A 47 20.23 17.92 6.67
N LEU A 48 19.54 16.87 7.16
CA LEU A 48 19.94 15.49 6.92
C LEU A 48 19.88 15.15 5.44
N CYS A 49 18.78 15.44 4.74
CA CYS A 49 18.65 15.21 3.31
C CYS A 49 19.79 15.87 2.53
N ASP A 50 20.05 17.16 2.79
CA ASP A 50 21.11 17.91 2.14
C ASP A 50 22.50 17.30 2.40
N SER A 51 22.76 16.83 3.63
CA SER A 51 24.04 16.19 3.97
C SER A 51 24.32 14.93 3.18
N TYR A 52 23.27 14.12 2.91
CA TYR A 52 23.39 12.93 2.07
C TYR A 52 23.65 13.30 0.62
N ALA A 53 22.92 14.25 0.06
CA ALA A 53 23.13 14.72 -1.32
C ALA A 53 24.51 15.34 -1.55
N GLN A 54 25.09 16.00 -0.53
CA GLN A 54 26.44 16.57 -0.62
C GLN A 54 27.56 15.52 -0.66
N ARG A 55 27.37 14.38 0.01
CA ARG A 55 28.42 13.35 0.08
C ARG A 55 28.29 12.25 -0.97
N ASP A 56 27.09 11.99 -1.49
CA ASP A 56 26.86 10.98 -2.53
C ASP A 56 25.91 11.54 -3.61
N PRO A 57 26.38 11.72 -4.86
CA PRO A 57 25.57 12.29 -5.94
C PRO A 57 24.39 11.41 -6.40
N ARG A 58 24.29 10.17 -5.92
CA ARG A 58 23.13 9.30 -6.15
C ARG A 58 21.91 9.73 -5.32
N PHE A 59 22.10 10.52 -4.24
CA PHE A 59 21.02 11.14 -3.49
C PHE A 59 20.68 12.51 -4.10
N ARG A 60 19.43 12.71 -4.42
CA ARG A 60 18.87 13.97 -4.94
C ARG A 60 17.77 14.45 -4.01
N VAL A 61 17.82 15.72 -3.63
CA VAL A 61 16.86 16.32 -2.70
C VAL A 61 15.99 17.33 -3.43
N ILE A 62 14.72 17.35 -3.11
CA ILE A 62 13.75 18.34 -3.53
C ILE A 62 13.02 18.82 -2.28
N HIS A 63 13.09 20.11 -1.97
CA HIS A 63 12.30 20.72 -0.92
C HIS A 63 11.03 21.32 -1.52
N GLN A 64 9.89 21.09 -0.87
CA GLN A 64 8.61 21.67 -1.26
C GLN A 64 7.83 22.16 -0.04
N GLU A 65 6.84 23.02 -0.26
CA GLU A 65 5.85 23.32 0.77
C GLU A 65 5.03 22.08 1.08
N ASN A 66 4.64 21.90 2.36
CA ASN A 66 3.90 20.72 2.79
C ASN A 66 2.59 20.56 2.00
N ALA A 67 2.50 19.48 1.26
CA ALA A 67 1.35 19.12 0.43
C ALA A 67 0.93 17.65 0.62
N GLY A 68 1.56 16.94 1.56
CA GLY A 68 1.28 15.56 1.95
C GLY A 68 2.06 14.51 1.16
N THR A 69 2.12 13.30 1.71
CA THR A 69 2.90 12.16 1.19
C THR A 69 2.64 11.87 -0.30
N SER A 70 1.38 11.93 -0.74
CA SER A 70 1.00 11.76 -2.17
C SER A 70 1.67 12.79 -3.08
N ALA A 71 1.69 14.05 -2.66
CA ALA A 71 2.32 15.13 -3.44
C ALA A 71 3.84 14.94 -3.49
N ALA A 72 4.47 14.59 -2.38
CA ALA A 72 5.89 14.30 -2.32
C ALA A 72 6.27 13.10 -3.22
N ARG A 73 5.52 11.99 -3.17
CA ARG A 73 5.73 10.85 -4.07
C ARG A 73 5.55 11.23 -5.54
N ASN A 74 4.56 12.05 -5.88
CA ASN A 74 4.34 12.52 -7.25
C ASN A 74 5.46 13.45 -7.74
N THR A 75 6.01 14.31 -6.86
CA THR A 75 7.16 15.15 -7.17
C THR A 75 8.39 14.28 -7.46
N ALA A 76 8.64 13.27 -6.63
CA ALA A 76 9.73 12.33 -6.83
C ALA A 76 9.56 11.49 -8.12
N LEU A 77 8.35 11.00 -8.42
CA LEU A 77 8.07 10.27 -9.66
C LEU A 77 8.42 11.09 -10.91
N LYS A 78 8.08 12.37 -10.92
CA LYS A 78 8.42 13.29 -12.04
C LYS A 78 9.92 13.49 -12.19
N ALA A 79 10.67 13.47 -11.09
CA ALA A 79 12.11 13.67 -11.06
C ALA A 79 12.91 12.39 -11.30
N SER A 80 12.28 11.20 -11.17
CA SER A 80 12.94 9.89 -11.28
C SER A 80 13.44 9.61 -12.69
N GLN A 81 14.62 8.97 -12.77
CA GLN A 81 15.30 8.63 -14.02
C GLN A 81 15.52 7.12 -14.17
N GLY A 82 15.34 6.34 -13.11
CA GLY A 82 15.51 4.88 -13.13
C GLY A 82 14.56 4.19 -14.09
N GLU A 83 14.97 3.04 -14.61
CA GLU A 83 14.10 2.17 -15.40
C GLU A 83 12.95 1.65 -14.56
N TYR A 84 13.24 1.34 -13.28
CA TYR A 84 12.26 0.90 -12.30
C TYR A 84 12.16 1.89 -11.13
N ILE A 85 11.00 1.91 -10.50
CA ILE A 85 10.66 2.72 -9.32
C ILE A 85 10.36 1.79 -8.15
N THR A 86 10.90 2.09 -6.99
CA THR A 86 10.46 1.55 -5.72
C THR A 86 10.26 2.67 -4.70
N PHE A 87 9.50 2.40 -3.66
CA PHE A 87 9.20 3.36 -2.60
C PHE A 87 9.78 2.86 -1.28
N MET A 88 10.16 3.80 -0.42
CA MET A 88 10.52 3.51 0.97
C MET A 88 9.93 4.61 1.84
N ASP A 89 9.28 4.23 2.93
CA ASP A 89 8.86 5.20 3.94
C ASP A 89 10.06 5.60 4.80
N ASN A 90 10.08 6.83 5.28
CA ASN A 90 11.24 7.44 5.94
C ASN A 90 11.57 6.88 7.33
N ASP A 91 10.71 5.97 7.86
CA ASP A 91 10.81 5.30 9.15
C ASP A 91 11.13 3.80 9.01
N ASP A 92 11.25 3.30 7.77
CA ASP A 92 11.52 1.91 7.40
C ASP A 92 12.95 1.72 6.91
N TRP A 93 13.39 0.48 6.67
CA TRP A 93 14.74 0.19 6.14
C TRP A 93 14.81 -1.14 5.41
N TRP A 94 15.90 -1.34 4.65
CA TRP A 94 16.27 -2.64 4.09
C TRP A 94 17.30 -3.32 5.00
N ARG A 95 17.04 -4.58 5.37
CA ARG A 95 17.84 -5.30 6.38
C ARG A 95 19.02 -6.11 5.83
N ILE A 96 19.12 -6.23 4.49
CA ILE A 96 20.19 -6.97 3.84
C ILE A 96 20.85 -6.10 2.75
N PRO A 97 22.17 -6.18 2.58
CA PRO A 97 22.87 -5.39 1.56
C PRO A 97 22.61 -5.90 0.14
N GLU A 98 22.13 -7.11 -0.05
CA GLU A 98 21.86 -7.73 -1.35
C GLU A 98 20.45 -7.41 -1.89
N ALA A 99 19.66 -6.56 -1.24
CA ALA A 99 18.27 -6.33 -1.62
C ALA A 99 18.14 -5.83 -3.07
N LEU A 100 18.94 -4.85 -3.47
CA LEU A 100 18.91 -4.32 -4.84
C LEU A 100 19.52 -5.27 -5.86
N THR A 101 20.55 -6.04 -5.49
CA THR A 101 21.10 -7.11 -6.34
C THR A 101 20.05 -8.16 -6.65
N LEU A 102 19.28 -8.63 -5.65
CA LEU A 102 18.21 -9.60 -5.82
C LEU A 102 17.08 -9.06 -6.73
N VAL A 103 16.72 -7.79 -6.57
CA VAL A 103 15.75 -7.11 -7.45
C VAL A 103 16.28 -7.03 -8.87
N HIS A 104 17.53 -6.60 -9.06
CA HIS A 104 18.15 -6.49 -10.38
C HIS A 104 18.25 -7.84 -11.09
N GLU A 105 18.68 -8.89 -10.40
CA GLU A 105 18.75 -10.25 -10.95
C GLU A 105 17.38 -10.78 -11.39
N ALA A 106 16.36 -10.56 -10.54
CA ALA A 106 14.99 -10.96 -10.85
C ALA A 106 14.45 -10.26 -12.11
N LEU A 107 14.65 -8.94 -12.21
CA LEU A 107 14.18 -8.13 -13.33
C LEU A 107 15.01 -8.32 -14.60
N THR A 108 16.32 -8.63 -14.49
CA THR A 108 17.16 -9.00 -15.64
C THR A 108 16.75 -10.35 -16.22
N ARG A 109 16.48 -11.33 -15.34
CA ARG A 109 16.01 -12.66 -15.76
C ARG A 109 14.62 -12.60 -16.41
N ARG A 110 13.73 -11.80 -15.86
CA ARG A 110 12.36 -11.62 -16.35
C ARG A 110 11.94 -10.16 -16.21
N PRO A 111 12.14 -9.33 -17.24
CA PRO A 111 11.64 -7.97 -17.25
C PRO A 111 10.10 -7.97 -17.17
N VAL A 112 9.54 -7.27 -16.17
CA VAL A 112 8.10 -7.19 -15.92
C VAL A 112 7.71 -5.75 -15.59
N ASP A 113 6.40 -5.44 -15.66
CA ASP A 113 5.89 -4.14 -15.23
C ASP A 113 5.88 -4.02 -13.71
N LEU A 114 5.64 -5.14 -13.01
CA LEU A 114 5.60 -5.20 -11.56
C LEU A 114 6.38 -6.41 -11.04
N LEU A 115 7.43 -6.17 -10.26
CA LEU A 115 8.01 -7.15 -9.36
C LEU A 115 7.42 -6.92 -7.96
N TRP A 116 6.76 -7.93 -7.41
CA TRP A 116 6.12 -7.86 -6.10
C TRP A 116 6.92 -8.65 -5.08
N HIS A 117 7.11 -8.12 -3.88
CA HIS A 117 7.80 -8.81 -2.78
C HIS A 117 7.08 -8.65 -1.44
N MET A 118 7.51 -9.39 -0.45
CA MET A 118 7.03 -9.27 0.92
C MET A 118 7.89 -8.32 1.75
N SER A 119 7.42 -8.06 2.98
CA SER A 119 8.16 -7.35 4.01
C SER A 119 8.21 -8.13 5.31
N ALA A 120 9.22 -7.86 6.11
CA ALA A 120 9.22 -8.13 7.54
C ALA A 120 8.56 -6.96 8.29
N ARG A 121 8.24 -7.18 9.56
CA ARG A 121 7.69 -6.15 10.46
C ARG A 121 8.59 -6.01 11.68
N ALA A 122 8.78 -4.79 12.14
CA ALA A 122 9.53 -4.52 13.37
C ALA A 122 8.63 -3.87 14.42
N ASN A 123 8.99 -4.05 15.71
CA ASN A 123 8.45 -3.28 16.81
C ASN A 123 8.83 -1.78 16.68
N PRO A 124 8.26 -0.86 17.51
CA PRO A 124 8.56 0.58 17.40
C PRO A 124 10.05 0.90 17.49
N GLU A 125 10.79 0.18 18.31
CA GLU A 125 12.23 0.35 18.54
C GLU A 125 13.09 -0.24 17.41
N GLY A 126 12.50 -1.07 16.52
CA GLY A 126 13.23 -1.74 15.44
C GLY A 126 14.11 -2.90 15.87
N THR A 127 13.98 -3.37 17.14
CA THR A 127 14.83 -4.40 17.76
C THR A 127 14.30 -5.82 17.56
N GLU A 128 12.99 -5.98 17.43
CA GLU A 128 12.34 -7.27 17.22
C GLU A 128 11.72 -7.31 15.82
N ILE A 129 12.22 -8.21 14.98
CA ILE A 129 11.74 -8.37 13.60
C ILE A 129 10.97 -9.68 13.50
N THR A 130 9.77 -9.61 12.93
CA THR A 130 8.92 -10.75 12.62
C THR A 130 8.66 -10.81 11.12
N GLU A 131 8.64 -12.01 10.56
CA GLU A 131 8.35 -12.22 9.14
C GLU A 131 7.54 -13.48 8.92
N ALA A 132 6.79 -13.52 7.82
CA ALA A 132 6.12 -14.73 7.37
C ALA A 132 7.14 -15.70 6.76
N GLU A 133 6.86 -17.00 6.89
CA GLU A 133 7.69 -18.03 6.24
C GLU A 133 7.78 -17.81 4.73
N PRO A 134 8.94 -18.14 4.12
CA PRO A 134 9.08 -18.13 2.67
C PRO A 134 8.01 -19.01 1.99
N THR A 135 7.57 -18.58 0.82
CA THR A 135 6.58 -19.31 0.03
C THR A 135 7.27 -19.91 -1.19
N SER A 136 6.98 -21.14 -1.56
CA SER A 136 7.54 -21.75 -2.77
C SER A 136 6.77 -21.39 -4.05
N ILE A 137 6.04 -20.26 -4.07
CA ILE A 137 5.13 -19.95 -5.18
C ILE A 137 5.78 -19.23 -6.36
N ALA A 138 7.03 -18.74 -6.24
CA ALA A 138 7.69 -17.97 -7.29
C ALA A 138 7.70 -18.70 -8.64
N SER A 139 8.13 -19.94 -8.67
CA SER A 139 8.15 -20.77 -9.89
C SER A 139 6.75 -21.04 -10.46
N THR A 140 5.74 -21.14 -9.59
CA THR A 140 4.35 -21.28 -10.01
C THR A 140 3.87 -20.01 -10.69
N ILE A 141 4.13 -18.84 -10.11
CA ILE A 141 3.73 -17.54 -10.67
C ILE A 141 4.35 -17.32 -12.04
N ASP A 142 5.59 -17.72 -12.23
CA ASP A 142 6.30 -17.55 -13.51
C ASP A 142 5.66 -18.33 -14.67
N SER A 143 4.88 -19.37 -14.39
CA SER A 143 4.20 -20.20 -15.39
C SER A 143 2.76 -19.79 -15.69
N LEU A 144 2.19 -18.85 -14.90
CA LEU A 144 0.81 -18.42 -15.01
C LEU A 144 0.64 -17.21 -15.95
N SER A 145 -0.57 -17.04 -16.47
CA SER A 145 -0.96 -15.74 -17.05
C SER A 145 -0.94 -14.65 -16.00
N THR A 146 -0.81 -13.40 -16.42
CA THR A 146 -0.74 -12.25 -15.49
C THR A 146 -1.92 -12.20 -14.53
N ASP A 147 -3.14 -12.43 -15.02
CA ASP A 147 -4.36 -12.41 -14.19
C ASP A 147 -4.36 -13.54 -13.16
N GLU A 148 -3.94 -14.75 -13.55
CA GLU A 148 -3.81 -15.89 -12.66
C GLU A 148 -2.69 -15.69 -11.64
N ALA A 149 -1.55 -15.12 -12.05
CA ALA A 149 -0.44 -14.80 -11.17
C ALA A 149 -0.87 -13.80 -10.07
N ILE A 150 -1.52 -12.69 -10.45
CA ILE A 150 -2.07 -11.71 -9.50
C ILE A 150 -3.05 -12.40 -8.54
N ARG A 151 -3.96 -13.22 -9.06
CA ARG A 151 -4.92 -13.97 -8.25
C ARG A 151 -4.22 -14.90 -7.26
N THR A 152 -3.20 -15.62 -7.70
CA THR A 152 -2.44 -16.56 -6.86
C THR A 152 -1.73 -15.82 -5.74
N ILE A 153 -1.11 -14.66 -6.02
CA ILE A 153 -0.46 -13.82 -5.02
C ILE A 153 -1.50 -13.34 -3.98
N ILE A 154 -2.66 -12.85 -4.41
CA ILE A 154 -3.73 -12.36 -3.52
C ILE A 154 -4.30 -13.50 -2.67
N ASP A 155 -4.66 -14.63 -3.29
CA ASP A 155 -5.32 -15.76 -2.62
C ASP A 155 -4.41 -16.47 -1.60
N ASN A 156 -3.09 -16.32 -1.73
CA ASN A 156 -2.10 -16.77 -0.73
C ASN A 156 -1.77 -15.71 0.34
N GLU A 157 -2.51 -14.60 0.39
CA GLU A 157 -2.36 -13.52 1.39
C GLU A 157 -0.97 -12.82 1.35
N LEU A 158 -0.32 -12.85 0.18
CA LEU A 158 1.01 -12.29 -0.01
C LEU A 158 1.00 -10.81 -0.40
N THR A 159 -0.18 -10.20 -0.54
CA THR A 159 -0.31 -8.82 -0.96
C THR A 159 -0.60 -7.88 0.19
N THR A 160 -0.06 -6.66 0.06
CA THR A 160 -0.50 -5.49 0.81
C THR A 160 -0.89 -4.37 -0.16
N SER A 161 -1.65 -3.39 0.31
CA SER A 161 -1.87 -2.16 -0.47
C SER A 161 -0.61 -1.30 -0.58
N ALA A 162 0.34 -1.47 0.34
CA ALA A 162 1.53 -0.65 0.46
C ALA A 162 2.37 -0.66 -0.82
N VAL A 163 2.74 0.51 -1.31
CA VAL A 163 3.53 0.67 -2.54
C VAL A 163 4.99 0.25 -2.38
N TRP A 164 5.52 0.30 -1.17
CA TRP A 164 6.89 -0.10 -0.86
C TRP A 164 7.16 -1.62 -0.95
N THR A 165 6.12 -2.46 -1.17
CA THR A 165 6.32 -3.88 -1.54
C THR A 165 6.44 -4.10 -3.04
N LYS A 166 6.57 -3.05 -3.83
CA LYS A 166 6.50 -3.08 -5.28
C LYS A 166 7.71 -2.43 -5.92
N VAL A 167 8.25 -3.08 -6.95
CA VAL A 167 9.21 -2.49 -7.88
C VAL A 167 8.51 -2.41 -9.23
N ILE A 168 8.32 -1.21 -9.75
CA ILE A 168 7.40 -0.92 -10.85
C ILE A 168 8.19 -0.31 -12.00
N ARG A 169 7.97 -0.76 -13.23
CA ARG A 169 8.57 -0.14 -14.40
C ARG A 169 8.10 1.31 -14.54
N ARG A 170 9.02 2.26 -14.63
CA ARG A 170 8.68 3.69 -14.67
C ARG A 170 7.80 4.05 -15.87
N ASP A 171 8.12 3.52 -17.05
CA ASP A 171 7.35 3.81 -18.27
C ASP A 171 5.91 3.27 -18.19
N PHE A 172 5.69 2.16 -17.45
CA PHE A 172 4.35 1.66 -17.18
C PHE A 172 3.51 2.70 -16.40
N LEU A 173 4.07 3.26 -15.30
CA LEU A 173 3.38 4.29 -14.51
C LEU A 173 3.05 5.52 -15.37
N THR A 174 4.00 5.94 -16.19
CA THR A 174 3.86 7.14 -17.05
C THR A 174 2.82 6.93 -18.15
N THR A 175 2.87 5.78 -18.84
CA THR A 175 1.96 5.44 -19.94
C THR A 175 0.51 5.38 -19.48
N HIS A 176 0.27 4.85 -18.28
CA HIS A 176 -1.08 4.72 -17.72
C HIS A 176 -1.50 5.93 -16.86
N GLY A 177 -0.64 6.95 -16.73
CA GLY A 177 -0.93 8.14 -15.94
C GLY A 177 -1.18 7.84 -14.46
N ILE A 178 -0.54 6.79 -13.92
CA ILE A 178 -0.73 6.38 -12.52
C ILE A 178 0.02 7.35 -11.61
N VAL A 179 -0.72 8.05 -10.77
CA VAL A 179 -0.22 9.02 -9.79
C VAL A 179 -0.93 8.84 -8.46
N PHE A 180 -0.30 9.28 -7.38
CA PHE A 180 -0.92 9.27 -6.06
C PHE A 180 -1.98 10.37 -5.95
N PRO A 181 -3.23 10.05 -5.56
CA PRO A 181 -4.26 11.06 -5.36
C PRO A 181 -3.89 11.96 -4.18
N SER A 182 -3.89 13.29 -4.41
CA SER A 182 -3.53 14.26 -3.38
C SER A 182 -4.67 14.50 -2.39
N GLY A 183 -4.32 14.77 -1.13
CA GLY A 183 -5.28 15.20 -0.10
C GLY A 183 -6.20 14.11 0.42
N MET A 184 -5.92 12.84 0.13
CA MET A 184 -6.70 11.71 0.66
C MET A 184 -5.80 10.67 1.31
N ARG A 185 -6.36 9.86 2.19
CA ARG A 185 -5.75 8.65 2.74
C ARG A 185 -6.14 7.43 1.92
N ASN A 186 -5.42 6.31 2.13
CA ASN A 186 -5.57 5.07 1.34
C ASN A 186 -5.14 5.23 -0.13
N GLU A 187 -4.29 6.21 -0.42
CA GLU A 187 -3.69 6.47 -1.72
C GLU A 187 -2.95 5.24 -2.25
N ASP A 188 -2.28 4.50 -1.39
CA ASP A 188 -1.59 3.24 -1.71
C ASP A 188 -2.55 2.17 -2.24
N THR A 189 -3.75 2.10 -1.65
CA THR A 189 -4.80 1.18 -2.12
C THR A 189 -5.28 1.56 -3.51
N ASP A 190 -5.43 2.85 -3.78
CA ASP A 190 -5.86 3.35 -5.09
C ASP A 190 -4.79 3.08 -6.15
N VAL A 191 -3.54 3.46 -5.88
CA VAL A 191 -2.41 3.22 -6.80
C VAL A 191 -2.21 1.72 -7.06
N SER A 192 -2.27 0.88 -6.03
CA SER A 192 -2.15 -0.57 -6.18
C SER A 192 -3.29 -1.17 -7.01
N ALA A 193 -4.52 -0.68 -6.84
CA ALA A 193 -5.65 -1.10 -7.65
C ALA A 193 -5.50 -0.68 -9.12
N GLN A 194 -5.01 0.54 -9.40
CA GLN A 194 -4.73 1.00 -10.75
C GLN A 194 -3.60 0.19 -11.40
N ILE A 195 -2.53 -0.13 -10.67
CA ILE A 195 -1.47 -1.02 -11.16
C ILE A 195 -2.07 -2.36 -11.56
N ILE A 196 -2.81 -3.02 -10.68
CA ILE A 196 -3.46 -4.31 -10.95
C ILE A 196 -4.39 -4.22 -12.18
N ALA A 197 -5.11 -3.12 -12.36
CA ALA A 197 -6.02 -2.95 -13.49
C ALA A 197 -5.31 -2.91 -14.85
N HIS A 198 -4.05 -2.47 -14.90
CA HIS A 198 -3.37 -2.14 -16.18
C HIS A 198 -2.13 -2.98 -16.49
N ILE A 199 -1.50 -3.66 -15.50
CA ILE A 199 -0.23 -4.38 -15.76
C ILE A 199 -0.40 -5.54 -16.74
N ASP A 200 0.59 -5.70 -17.63
CA ASP A 200 0.68 -6.80 -18.58
C ASP A 200 1.58 -7.94 -18.09
N SER A 201 2.46 -7.65 -17.13
CA SER A 201 3.43 -8.63 -16.63
C SER A 201 3.72 -8.44 -15.13
N VAL A 202 3.79 -9.55 -14.39
CA VAL A 202 4.10 -9.57 -12.96
C VAL A 202 5.06 -10.71 -12.64
N ALA A 203 5.97 -10.47 -11.71
CA ALA A 203 6.83 -11.48 -11.10
C ALA A 203 6.75 -11.37 -9.57
N TRP A 204 7.16 -12.45 -8.91
CA TRP A 204 7.20 -12.55 -7.45
C TRP A 204 8.63 -12.76 -7.00
N LEU A 205 9.10 -11.91 -6.07
CA LEU A 205 10.37 -12.07 -5.37
C LEU A 205 10.11 -12.50 -3.94
N ASP A 206 10.40 -13.76 -3.61
CA ASP A 206 10.12 -14.33 -2.30
C ASP A 206 11.20 -13.93 -1.27
N GLN A 207 11.32 -12.62 -1.07
CA GLN A 207 12.28 -11.99 -0.17
C GLN A 207 11.59 -10.97 0.75
N ARG A 208 12.08 -10.85 2.00
CA ARG A 208 11.57 -9.94 3.03
C ARG A 208 12.68 -8.97 3.46
N PHE A 209 13.31 -8.36 2.48
CA PHE A 209 14.39 -7.42 2.76
C PHE A 209 13.90 -6.08 3.31
N TYR A 210 12.68 -5.67 2.96
CA TYR A 210 12.05 -4.46 3.47
C TYR A 210 11.50 -4.70 4.89
N VAL A 211 11.83 -3.84 5.84
CA VAL A 211 11.34 -3.91 7.22
C VAL A 211 10.43 -2.73 7.50
N TYR A 212 9.16 -3.03 7.73
CA TYR A 212 8.13 -2.07 8.12
C TYR A 212 8.12 -1.90 9.65
N ARG A 213 8.39 -0.67 10.12
CA ARG A 213 8.34 -0.30 11.55
C ARG A 213 6.91 -0.04 11.97
N MET A 214 6.46 -0.69 13.04
CA MET A 214 5.08 -0.60 13.50
C MET A 214 4.97 0.15 14.83
N GLY A 215 3.90 0.96 14.97
CA GLY A 215 3.44 1.42 16.27
C GLY A 215 4.26 2.53 16.96
N HIS A 216 5.19 3.19 16.27
CA HIS A 216 5.88 4.34 16.83
C HIS A 216 4.95 5.60 16.85
N PRO A 217 5.19 6.57 17.75
CA PRO A 217 4.27 7.69 17.99
C PRO A 217 4.02 8.59 16.76
N TYR A 218 4.97 8.64 15.84
CA TYR A 218 4.89 9.49 14.63
C TYR A 218 4.27 8.77 13.42
N ALA A 219 3.97 7.46 13.53
CA ALA A 219 3.38 6.71 12.42
C ALA A 219 1.99 7.26 12.09
N GLN A 220 1.72 7.49 10.80
CA GLN A 220 0.39 7.93 10.35
C GLN A 220 -0.73 6.96 10.75
N THR A 221 -0.40 5.67 10.89
CA THR A 221 -1.31 4.60 11.31
C THR A 221 -1.65 4.63 12.78
N SER A 222 -0.90 5.38 13.62
CA SER A 222 -1.11 5.51 15.07
C SER A 222 -2.16 6.56 15.45
N HIS A 223 -2.70 7.32 14.47
CA HIS A 223 -3.70 8.36 14.75
C HIS A 223 -5.13 7.81 14.76
N SER A 224 -6.03 8.56 15.43
CA SER A 224 -7.45 8.23 15.51
C SER A 224 -8.10 8.07 14.13
N LEU A 225 -9.04 7.13 14.01
CA LEU A 225 -9.81 6.92 12.78
C LEU A 225 -10.74 8.11 12.54
N ALA A 226 -10.39 8.98 11.59
CA ALA A 226 -11.24 10.07 11.16
C ALA A 226 -12.34 9.58 10.19
N ILE A 227 -13.50 10.23 10.20
CA ILE A 227 -14.58 9.95 9.22
C ILE A 227 -14.07 10.17 7.79
N SER A 228 -13.26 11.21 7.56
CA SER A 228 -12.63 11.47 6.27
C SER A 228 -11.82 10.28 5.74
N THR A 229 -11.08 9.58 6.60
CA THR A 229 -10.33 8.36 6.20
C THR A 229 -11.26 7.25 5.69
N VAL A 230 -12.45 7.11 6.31
CA VAL A 230 -13.47 6.16 5.86
C VAL A 230 -14.11 6.61 4.56
N ASP A 231 -14.34 7.91 4.39
CA ASP A 231 -14.87 8.50 3.15
C ASP A 231 -13.87 8.34 2.00
N ASP A 232 -12.59 8.54 2.25
CA ASP A 232 -11.51 8.34 1.27
C ASP A 232 -11.46 6.89 0.79
N LEU A 233 -11.52 5.92 1.71
CA LEU A 233 -11.53 4.50 1.32
C LEU A 233 -12.82 4.13 0.56
N GLU A 234 -13.98 4.74 0.93
CA GLU A 234 -15.22 4.59 0.16
C GLU A 234 -15.04 5.10 -1.27
N HIS A 235 -14.39 6.27 -1.43
CA HIS A 235 -14.10 6.85 -2.74
C HIS A 235 -13.21 5.93 -3.58
N VAL A 236 -12.10 5.43 -3.02
CA VAL A 236 -11.19 4.49 -3.67
C VAL A 236 -11.94 3.24 -4.16
N LEU A 237 -12.76 2.64 -3.28
CA LEU A 237 -13.55 1.46 -3.64
C LEU A 237 -14.52 1.74 -4.78
N ARG A 238 -15.27 2.84 -4.73
CA ARG A 238 -16.24 3.20 -5.77
C ARG A 238 -15.60 3.49 -7.11
N SER A 239 -14.51 4.25 -7.11
CA SER A 239 -13.76 4.61 -8.31
C SER A 239 -13.23 3.36 -9.01
N ASN A 240 -12.52 2.51 -8.29
CA ASN A 240 -11.91 1.31 -8.85
C ASN A 240 -12.95 0.24 -9.27
N LEU A 241 -14.08 0.11 -8.54
CA LEU A 241 -15.18 -0.75 -8.97
C LEU A 241 -15.88 -0.23 -10.23
N SER A 242 -15.93 1.09 -10.42
CA SER A 242 -16.44 1.67 -11.67
C SER A 242 -15.51 1.37 -12.84
N ALA A 243 -14.19 1.59 -12.66
CA ALA A 243 -13.17 1.28 -13.65
C ALA A 243 -13.13 -0.22 -14.02
N ALA A 244 -13.37 -1.11 -13.03
CA ALA A 244 -13.39 -2.55 -13.24
C ALA A 244 -14.39 -3.03 -14.31
N ARG A 245 -15.44 -2.24 -14.61
CA ARG A 245 -16.47 -2.62 -15.59
C ARG A 245 -15.94 -2.73 -17.03
N SER A 246 -14.90 -1.98 -17.36
CA SER A 246 -14.26 -1.99 -18.68
C SER A 246 -13.17 -3.05 -18.85
N LEU A 247 -12.79 -3.73 -17.75
CA LEU A 247 -11.72 -4.72 -17.77
C LEU A 247 -12.21 -6.09 -18.29
N SER A 248 -11.27 -6.89 -18.81
CA SER A 248 -11.50 -8.31 -19.11
C SER A 248 -12.01 -9.06 -17.87
N GLU A 249 -12.66 -10.19 -18.07
CA GLU A 249 -13.21 -10.97 -16.95
C GLU A 249 -12.11 -11.40 -15.96
N GLY A 250 -10.98 -11.90 -16.44
CA GLY A 250 -9.84 -12.30 -15.60
C GLY A 250 -9.29 -11.15 -14.79
N ARG A 251 -8.98 -10.01 -15.47
CA ARG A 251 -8.44 -8.82 -14.82
C ARG A 251 -9.41 -8.20 -13.82
N ARG A 252 -10.67 -8.11 -14.16
CA ARG A 252 -11.73 -7.68 -13.24
C ARG A 252 -11.80 -8.57 -12.02
N GLY A 253 -11.74 -9.91 -12.21
CA GLY A 253 -11.71 -10.87 -11.10
C GLY A 253 -10.51 -10.66 -10.17
N ALA A 254 -9.31 -10.43 -10.71
CA ALA A 254 -8.10 -10.13 -9.95
C ALA A 254 -8.24 -8.82 -9.14
N LEU A 255 -8.70 -7.74 -9.79
CA LEU A 255 -8.93 -6.46 -9.11
C LEU A 255 -9.99 -6.56 -8.01
N MET A 256 -11.09 -7.24 -8.25
CA MET A 256 -12.13 -7.45 -7.24
C MET A 256 -11.62 -8.29 -6.06
N ALA A 257 -10.77 -9.29 -6.30
CA ALA A 257 -10.13 -10.05 -5.22
C ALA A 257 -9.21 -9.17 -4.36
N PHE A 258 -8.43 -8.29 -4.98
CA PHE A 258 -7.62 -7.31 -4.27
C PHE A 258 -8.47 -6.37 -3.41
N LEU A 259 -9.54 -5.83 -3.98
CA LEU A 259 -10.44 -4.88 -3.29
C LEU A 259 -11.30 -5.54 -2.18
N ALA A 260 -11.34 -6.87 -2.10
CA ALA A 260 -12.13 -7.58 -1.09
C ALA A 260 -11.70 -7.23 0.34
N ARG A 261 -10.38 -7.19 0.63
CA ARG A 261 -9.86 -6.81 1.94
C ARG A 261 -10.11 -5.34 2.28
N PRO A 262 -9.77 -4.35 1.43
CA PRO A 262 -10.17 -2.96 1.61
C PRO A 262 -11.66 -2.78 1.87
N MET A 263 -12.51 -3.52 1.16
CA MET A 263 -13.96 -3.48 1.38
C MET A 263 -14.37 -3.99 2.75
N MET A 264 -13.78 -5.08 3.24
CA MET A 264 -14.03 -5.58 4.60
C MET A 264 -13.58 -4.57 5.66
N VAL A 265 -12.42 -3.95 5.49
CA VAL A 265 -11.91 -2.90 6.36
C VAL A 265 -12.88 -1.71 6.39
N TRP A 266 -13.26 -1.21 5.22
CA TRP A 266 -14.20 -0.10 5.11
C TRP A 266 -15.55 -0.39 5.77
N VAL A 267 -16.14 -1.56 5.53
CA VAL A 267 -17.39 -1.99 6.17
C VAL A 267 -17.27 -2.05 7.68
N GLY A 268 -16.15 -2.59 8.19
CA GLY A 268 -15.83 -2.64 9.61
C GLY A 268 -15.75 -1.24 10.24
N GLN A 269 -15.00 -0.33 9.62
CA GLN A 269 -14.84 1.06 10.04
C GLN A 269 -16.17 1.81 10.00
N ALA A 270 -16.89 1.78 8.87
CA ALA A 270 -18.17 2.46 8.71
C ALA A 270 -19.23 1.96 9.72
N SER A 271 -19.24 0.65 9.99
CA SER A 271 -20.13 0.07 11.01
C SER A 271 -19.70 0.44 12.43
N ALA A 272 -18.39 0.43 12.73
CA ALA A 272 -17.84 0.80 14.03
C ALA A 272 -18.15 2.24 14.41
N LEU A 273 -18.05 3.17 13.46
CA LEU A 273 -18.36 4.60 13.63
C LEU A 273 -19.86 4.91 13.51
N GLY A 274 -20.73 3.94 13.26
CA GLY A 274 -22.16 4.15 13.10
C GLY A 274 -22.57 4.87 11.82
N LEU A 275 -21.68 4.97 10.82
CA LEU A 275 -21.92 5.67 9.55
C LEU A 275 -22.98 4.98 8.67
N LEU A 276 -23.37 3.75 9.03
CA LEU A 276 -24.45 3.00 8.41
C LEU A 276 -25.83 3.23 9.12
N ASP A 277 -25.88 4.06 10.17
CA ASP A 277 -27.13 4.35 10.89
C ASP A 277 -27.91 5.50 10.22
N GLU A 278 -29.06 5.18 9.64
CA GLU A 278 -29.90 6.16 8.96
C GLU A 278 -30.52 7.23 9.89
N LYS A 279 -30.68 6.91 11.18
CA LYS A 279 -31.15 7.88 12.16
C LYS A 279 -30.12 8.99 12.41
N LYS A 280 -28.82 8.64 12.30
CA LYS A 280 -27.71 9.56 12.52
C LYS A 280 -27.27 10.27 11.22
N HIS A 281 -27.22 9.55 10.11
CA HIS A 281 -26.58 10.02 8.86
C HIS A 281 -27.53 10.05 7.64
N GLY A 282 -28.85 9.84 7.84
CA GLY A 282 -29.88 10.05 6.83
C GLY A 282 -29.60 9.45 5.46
N GLN A 283 -29.61 10.29 4.43
CA GLN A 283 -29.42 9.86 3.05
C GLN A 283 -28.02 9.26 2.78
N GLN A 284 -26.99 9.74 3.46
CA GLN A 284 -25.62 9.22 3.30
C GLN A 284 -25.53 7.76 3.78
N ALA A 285 -26.10 7.45 4.94
CA ALA A 285 -26.17 6.07 5.43
C ALA A 285 -26.95 5.16 4.47
N ARG A 286 -28.04 5.64 3.86
CA ARG A 286 -28.79 4.87 2.83
C ARG A 286 -27.92 4.55 1.63
N ARG A 287 -27.15 5.53 1.11
CA ARG A 287 -26.21 5.32 -0.01
C ARG A 287 -25.13 4.31 0.33
N ARG A 288 -24.55 4.38 1.54
CA ARG A 288 -23.55 3.42 2.03
C ARG A 288 -24.14 1.99 2.18
N LYS A 289 -25.33 1.88 2.78
CA LYS A 289 -26.02 0.58 2.88
C LYS A 289 -26.33 -0.04 1.52
N ALA A 290 -26.76 0.77 0.55
CA ALA A 290 -26.98 0.32 -0.82
C ALA A 290 -25.68 -0.21 -1.44
N PHE A 291 -24.56 0.51 -1.24
CA PHE A 291 -23.24 0.10 -1.72
C PHE A 291 -22.78 -1.22 -1.08
N VAL A 292 -22.92 -1.36 0.25
CA VAL A 292 -22.64 -2.63 0.95
C VAL A 292 -23.51 -3.76 0.39
N SER A 293 -24.81 -3.53 0.24
CA SER A 293 -25.75 -4.56 -0.27
C SER A 293 -25.42 -5.00 -1.70
N GLN A 294 -24.95 -4.08 -2.52
CA GLN A 294 -24.65 -4.33 -3.94
C GLN A 294 -23.29 -5.00 -4.14
N PHE A 295 -22.24 -4.57 -3.41
CA PHE A 295 -20.87 -4.92 -3.74
C PHE A 295 -20.14 -5.79 -2.72
N PHE A 296 -20.58 -5.81 -1.44
CA PHE A 296 -19.84 -6.50 -0.40
C PHE A 296 -19.70 -8.00 -0.67
N LEU A 297 -20.81 -8.72 -0.80
CA LEU A 297 -20.77 -10.17 -1.05
C LEU A 297 -20.15 -10.51 -2.41
N PRO A 298 -20.45 -9.84 -3.53
CA PRO A 298 -19.76 -10.05 -4.79
C PRO A 298 -18.24 -9.89 -4.71
N LEU A 299 -17.74 -8.88 -4.01
CA LEU A 299 -16.30 -8.64 -3.86
C LEU A 299 -15.62 -9.74 -3.04
N ILE A 300 -16.10 -9.98 -1.81
CA ILE A 300 -15.49 -11.00 -0.95
C ILE A 300 -15.57 -12.40 -1.57
N SER A 301 -16.55 -12.67 -2.44
CA SER A 301 -16.67 -13.93 -3.17
C SER A 301 -15.58 -14.13 -4.23
N GLN A 302 -14.90 -13.06 -4.64
CA GLN A 302 -13.76 -13.17 -5.55
C GLN A 302 -12.46 -13.53 -4.84
N SER A 303 -12.34 -13.35 -3.52
CA SER A 303 -11.14 -13.67 -2.75
C SER A 303 -11.25 -15.02 -2.06
N ARG A 304 -10.16 -15.79 -2.07
CA ARG A 304 -10.03 -17.08 -1.39
C ARG A 304 -9.27 -16.99 -0.06
N THR A 305 -8.92 -15.78 0.38
CA THR A 305 -8.27 -15.56 1.67
C THR A 305 -9.12 -16.09 2.83
N ARG A 306 -8.49 -16.46 3.93
CA ARG A 306 -9.18 -17.00 5.10
C ARG A 306 -10.25 -16.02 5.63
N GLU A 307 -9.90 -14.74 5.72
CA GLU A 307 -10.81 -13.69 6.18
C GLU A 307 -12.05 -13.55 5.28
N ALA A 308 -11.84 -13.51 3.95
CA ALA A 308 -12.92 -13.41 2.98
C ALA A 308 -13.84 -14.63 3.04
N ARG A 309 -13.31 -15.85 3.19
CA ARG A 309 -14.11 -17.08 3.33
C ARG A 309 -14.97 -17.06 4.58
N ILE A 310 -14.44 -16.60 5.71
CA ILE A 310 -15.23 -16.44 6.96
C ILE A 310 -16.36 -15.44 6.74
N ALA A 311 -16.06 -14.28 6.13
CA ALA A 311 -17.07 -13.26 5.84
C ALA A 311 -18.14 -13.74 4.85
N GLN A 312 -17.77 -14.50 3.81
CA GLN A 312 -18.71 -15.14 2.88
C GLN A 312 -19.68 -16.07 3.61
N TRP A 313 -19.16 -16.91 4.51
CA TRP A 313 -19.94 -17.84 5.32
C TRP A 313 -20.93 -17.09 6.24
N ALA A 314 -20.43 -16.06 6.94
CA ALA A 314 -21.27 -15.20 7.77
C ALA A 314 -22.38 -14.52 6.96
N CYS A 315 -22.06 -14.01 5.77
CA CYS A 315 -23.07 -13.39 4.89
C CYS A 315 -24.14 -14.37 4.41
N ARG A 316 -23.76 -15.61 4.11
CA ARG A 316 -24.71 -16.65 3.67
C ARG A 316 -25.66 -17.09 4.79
N LEU A 317 -25.15 -17.17 6.02
CA LEU A 317 -25.95 -17.61 7.17
C LEU A 317 -26.79 -16.50 7.79
N LEU A 318 -26.22 -15.32 7.94
CA LEU A 318 -26.80 -14.23 8.74
C LEU A 318 -27.27 -13.05 7.87
N GLY A 319 -26.90 -13.04 6.60
CA GLY A 319 -27.13 -11.94 5.68
C GLY A 319 -26.04 -10.83 5.78
N VAL A 320 -25.93 -10.05 4.72
CA VAL A 320 -24.90 -9.01 4.55
C VAL A 320 -24.94 -7.94 5.67
N ARG A 321 -26.14 -7.56 6.13
CA ARG A 321 -26.31 -6.55 7.19
C ARG A 321 -25.74 -7.01 8.54
N ALA A 322 -26.04 -8.26 8.91
CA ALA A 322 -25.52 -8.83 10.15
C ALA A 322 -23.99 -9.02 10.07
N CYS A 323 -23.46 -9.47 8.94
CA CYS A 323 -22.04 -9.56 8.71
C CYS A 323 -21.34 -8.18 8.86
N ALA A 324 -21.89 -7.13 8.26
CA ALA A 324 -21.38 -5.77 8.42
C ALA A 324 -21.36 -5.30 9.89
N HIS A 325 -22.39 -5.65 10.66
CA HIS A 325 -22.45 -5.35 12.09
C HIS A 325 -21.35 -6.10 12.87
N LEU A 326 -21.16 -7.38 12.59
CA LEU A 326 -20.10 -8.20 13.22
C LEU A 326 -18.71 -7.67 12.91
N LEU A 327 -18.44 -7.25 11.67
CA LEU A 327 -17.17 -6.59 11.32
C LEU A 327 -16.96 -5.31 12.11
N GLY A 328 -18.00 -4.52 12.34
CA GLY A 328 -17.92 -3.32 13.18
C GLY A 328 -17.61 -3.63 14.66
N ILE A 329 -18.20 -4.71 15.21
CA ILE A 329 -17.87 -5.17 16.57
C ILE A 329 -16.42 -5.63 16.64
N GLN A 330 -15.98 -6.43 15.68
CA GLN A 330 -14.60 -6.92 15.59
C GLN A 330 -13.63 -5.73 15.49
N PHE A 331 -13.91 -4.76 14.63
CA PHE A 331 -13.06 -3.58 14.46
C PHE A 331 -12.91 -2.80 15.76
N ARG A 332 -14.00 -2.51 16.49
CA ARG A 332 -13.96 -1.85 17.80
C ARG A 332 -13.16 -2.64 18.85
N ARG A 333 -13.23 -3.97 18.79
CA ARG A 333 -12.51 -4.84 19.73
C ARG A 333 -11.00 -4.88 19.46
N VAL A 334 -10.61 -4.84 18.19
CA VAL A 334 -9.20 -4.89 17.78
C VAL A 334 -8.54 -3.52 17.86
N HIS A 335 -9.29 -2.44 17.62
CA HIS A 335 -8.81 -1.05 17.57
C HIS A 335 -9.63 -0.13 18.47
N PRO A 336 -9.70 -0.40 19.79
CA PRO A 336 -10.50 0.41 20.71
C PRO A 336 -10.02 1.87 20.77
N GLU A 337 -8.71 2.10 20.70
CA GLU A 337 -8.07 3.41 20.71
C GLU A 337 -8.48 4.28 19.51
N LEU A 338 -8.56 3.70 18.31
CA LEU A 338 -8.93 4.42 17.09
C LEU A 338 -10.38 4.90 17.12
N VAL A 339 -11.26 4.16 17.80
CA VAL A 339 -12.69 4.48 17.86
C VAL A 339 -13.01 5.44 19.01
N ALA A 340 -12.30 5.36 20.15
CA ALA A 340 -12.54 6.21 21.31
C ALA A 340 -12.33 7.70 21.02
N HIS A 341 -11.34 8.04 20.18
CA HIS A 341 -11.04 9.43 19.82
C HIS A 341 -11.89 9.99 18.67
N SER A 342 -12.65 9.16 17.95
CA SER A 342 -13.50 9.59 16.84
C SER A 342 -14.84 10.21 17.28
N THR A 343 -15.22 10.04 18.54
CA THR A 343 -16.51 10.55 19.09
C THR A 343 -16.42 11.95 19.69
N THR A 344 -15.24 12.59 19.69
CA THR A 344 -14.95 13.86 20.37
C THR A 344 -14.74 15.05 19.44
N LYS A 345 -15.10 14.97 18.15
CA LYS A 345 -15.08 16.14 17.24
C LYS A 345 -16.33 16.22 16.40
#